data_c1c43a312bc565170e749b2ecd6b5520
#
_entry.id   c1c43a312bc565170e749b2ecd6b5520
#
_cell.length_a   1.000
_cell.length_b   1.000
_cell.length_c   1.000
_cell.angle_alpha   90.00
_cell.angle_beta   90.00
_cell.angle_gamma   90.00
#
_symmetry.space_group_name_H-M   'P 1'
#
loop_
_entity.id
_entity.type
_entity.pdbx_description
1 polymer ?
#
loop_
_entity_poly.entity_id
_entity_poly.type
_entity_poly.pdbx_seq_one_letter_code
_entity_poly.pdbx_strand_id
1 'polypeptide(L)'
;MDRRARLDGYGVHSQFKTVRTEPLPLHRPRSSLGCDNIDPLGITGTPVIDPSTAAIYLNAAVAEASGPWHRVFALALQDGAPLPGWPVDVTDALRSAGKKFNARDQNQRGALTILDGTVYVPFGGHYGDCGDYHGWVVGVGTTNPRRVTSWSTDARGGGIWAPGGISSAGGELFVATGNTFGASTWSGGEAVVRLAPDLHRSTDKRDFFAPPDWQALDARDADLGGTNPIPLRIETHNGVQDLILALGKDGRAYLLDQHNLGGIGGSLVAQRVSSGPIRTAPASYAIGGDAYVAFQGPGARCPPPAQHSELTVLKIGMGEPPRMTTAWCGALGGVGSPIVTTTDGHSDPIVWIAGAEGDNRLHGFRGDTGEPIFIGGGSNEVMTGLRHFQTLIATENRLFVVADGRLYAFAF
;
A
#
# COMPACT_ATOMS: atom_id res chain seq x y z
N MET A 1 13.33 34.52 -2.36
CA MET A 1 13.61 34.03 -3.73
C MET A 1 12.38 33.27 -4.18
N ASP A 2 11.76 33.72 -5.25
CA ASP A 2 10.50 33.15 -5.75
C ASP A 2 10.75 31.75 -6.31
N ARG A 3 10.21 30.70 -5.62
CA ARG A 3 10.38 29.31 -6.01
C ARG A 3 9.65 28.93 -7.31
N ARG A 4 8.71 29.74 -7.80
CA ARG A 4 8.09 29.56 -9.12
C ARG A 4 9.15 29.56 -10.22
N ALA A 5 10.17 30.39 -10.12
CA ALA A 5 11.24 30.48 -11.11
C ALA A 5 12.16 29.25 -11.16
N ARG A 6 12.12 28.34 -10.19
CA ARG A 6 12.96 27.13 -10.18
C ARG A 6 12.33 25.95 -10.92
N LEU A 7 11.01 25.90 -11.02
CA LEU A 7 10.32 24.79 -11.70
C LEU A 7 10.12 25.07 -13.21
N ASP A 8 10.04 26.33 -13.61
CA ASP A 8 9.86 26.73 -15.01
C ASP A 8 11.13 26.60 -15.88
N GLY A 9 12.28 26.32 -15.27
CA GLY A 9 13.58 26.22 -15.96
C GLY A 9 14.16 24.81 -16.11
N TYR A 10 13.51 23.78 -15.60
CA TYR A 10 14.03 22.42 -15.66
C TYR A 10 13.41 21.66 -16.83
N GLY A 11 14.19 21.50 -17.89
CA GLY A 11 13.86 20.58 -18.97
C GLY A 11 13.79 19.15 -18.43
N VAL A 12 12.70 18.44 -18.70
CA VAL A 12 12.59 17.00 -18.46
C VAL A 12 13.56 16.30 -19.42
N HIS A 13 14.71 15.90 -18.92
CA HIS A 13 15.61 15.02 -19.65
C HIS A 13 15.18 13.58 -19.43
N SER A 14 14.30 13.06 -20.29
CA SER A 14 14.01 11.63 -20.36
C SER A 14 15.22 10.88 -20.91
N GLN A 15 16.11 10.42 -20.05
CA GLN A 15 17.12 9.44 -20.46
C GLN A 15 16.48 8.05 -20.40
N PHE A 16 16.06 7.55 -21.56
CA PHE A 16 15.56 6.18 -21.70
C PHE A 16 16.75 5.21 -21.64
N LYS A 17 16.95 4.55 -20.52
CA LYS A 17 17.76 3.34 -20.46
C LYS A 17 16.81 2.16 -20.45
N THR A 18 16.68 1.49 -21.61
CA THR A 18 16.02 0.18 -21.66
C THR A 18 16.86 -0.79 -20.86
N VAL A 19 16.48 -1.09 -19.64
CA VAL A 19 17.06 -2.21 -18.91
C VAL A 19 16.39 -3.44 -19.52
N ARG A 20 17.10 -4.16 -20.42
CA ARG A 20 16.73 -5.52 -20.77
C ARG A 20 16.99 -6.37 -19.53
N THR A 21 15.95 -6.65 -18.80
CA THR A 21 15.95 -7.80 -17.90
C THR A 21 15.76 -9.02 -18.80
N GLU A 22 16.76 -9.90 -18.89
CA GLU A 22 16.51 -11.27 -19.30
C GLU A 22 15.36 -11.76 -18.43
N PRO A 23 14.27 -12.31 -19.02
CA PRO A 23 13.17 -12.81 -18.22
C PRO A 23 13.75 -13.88 -17.29
N LEU A 24 13.74 -13.60 -15.99
CA LEU A 24 14.03 -14.65 -15.01
C LEU A 24 13.06 -15.80 -15.34
N PRO A 25 13.49 -17.08 -15.35
CA PRO A 25 12.62 -18.22 -15.67
C PRO A 25 11.54 -18.47 -14.63
N LEU A 26 11.08 -17.42 -13.98
CA LEU A 26 10.26 -17.40 -12.78
C LEU A 26 8.82 -16.92 -13.05
N HIS A 27 8.42 -16.85 -14.34
CA HIS A 27 7.07 -16.39 -14.68
C HIS A 27 6.05 -17.50 -14.59
N ARG A 28 4.91 -17.20 -13.99
CA ARG A 28 3.77 -18.09 -13.93
C ARG A 28 2.71 -17.67 -14.94
N PRO A 29 2.43 -18.47 -15.99
CA PRO A 29 1.40 -18.11 -16.96
C PRO A 29 0.00 -18.15 -16.30
N ARG A 30 -0.85 -17.20 -16.67
CA ARG A 30 -2.25 -17.11 -16.21
C ARG A 30 -3.01 -18.42 -16.36
N SER A 31 -2.74 -19.18 -17.42
CA SER A 31 -3.38 -20.48 -17.66
C SER A 31 -3.15 -21.52 -16.55
N SER A 32 -2.17 -21.32 -15.68
CA SER A 32 -1.92 -22.16 -14.50
C SER A 32 -2.69 -21.74 -13.26
N LEU A 33 -3.42 -20.60 -13.31
CA LEU A 33 -4.22 -20.04 -12.24
C LEU A 33 -5.69 -20.35 -12.47
N GLY A 34 -6.50 -20.40 -11.42
CA GLY A 34 -7.96 -20.56 -11.53
C GLY A 34 -8.63 -19.29 -12.07
N CYS A 35 -8.09 -18.13 -11.73
CA CYS A 35 -8.47 -16.80 -12.21
C CYS A 35 -7.27 -15.87 -12.05
N ASP A 36 -7.25 -14.74 -12.65
CA ASP A 36 -6.37 -13.57 -12.47
C ASP A 36 -6.50 -12.65 -13.70
N ASN A 37 -6.00 -11.42 -13.60
CA ASN A 37 -5.87 -10.47 -14.70
C ASN A 37 -4.42 -10.11 -15.04
N ILE A 38 -3.44 -10.75 -14.38
CA ILE A 38 -2.00 -10.53 -14.61
C ILE A 38 -1.42 -11.73 -15.35
N ASP A 39 -0.75 -11.49 -16.48
CA ASP A 39 -0.12 -12.54 -17.29
C ASP A 39 1.18 -12.03 -17.94
N PRO A 40 2.33 -12.59 -17.61
CA PRO A 40 2.56 -13.61 -16.56
C PRO A 40 2.60 -13.00 -15.16
N LEU A 41 2.21 -13.79 -14.16
CA LEU A 41 2.38 -13.45 -12.76
C LEU A 41 3.84 -13.65 -12.35
N GLY A 42 4.39 -12.71 -11.58
CA GLY A 42 5.79 -12.73 -11.14
C GLY A 42 5.98 -11.95 -9.84
N ILE A 43 6.70 -10.84 -9.91
CA ILE A 43 6.88 -9.90 -8.79
C ILE A 43 5.83 -8.80 -8.93
N THR A 44 4.81 -8.83 -8.09
CA THR A 44 3.69 -7.88 -8.13
C THR A 44 3.61 -6.97 -6.90
N GLY A 45 4.20 -7.38 -5.77
CA GLY A 45 4.30 -6.58 -4.56
C GLY A 45 5.51 -5.64 -4.59
N THR A 46 5.38 -4.50 -3.92
CA THR A 46 6.49 -3.55 -3.77
C THR A 46 7.57 -4.14 -2.87
N PRO A 47 8.82 -4.26 -3.34
CA PRO A 47 9.95 -4.72 -2.53
C PRO A 47 10.27 -3.76 -1.39
N VAL A 48 11.02 -4.25 -0.39
CA VAL A 48 11.55 -3.42 0.67
C VAL A 48 13.06 -3.49 0.73
N ILE A 49 13.72 -2.35 0.93
CA ILE A 49 15.17 -2.25 1.08
C ILE A 49 15.51 -2.12 2.57
N ASP A 50 16.47 -2.90 3.02
CA ASP A 50 17.13 -2.72 4.29
C ASP A 50 18.51 -2.06 4.08
N PRO A 51 18.64 -0.77 4.35
CA PRO A 51 19.91 -0.07 4.19
C PRO A 51 21.01 -0.60 5.12
N SER A 52 20.64 -1.15 6.28
CA SER A 52 21.60 -1.64 7.29
C SER A 52 22.33 -2.90 6.82
N THR A 53 21.68 -3.73 6.03
CA THR A 53 22.24 -4.96 5.43
C THR A 53 22.57 -4.80 3.96
N ALA A 54 22.29 -3.64 3.36
CA ALA A 54 22.42 -3.38 1.92
C ALA A 54 21.74 -4.45 1.06
N ALA A 55 20.55 -4.86 1.46
CA ALA A 55 19.73 -5.89 0.81
C ALA A 55 18.36 -5.38 0.38
N ILE A 56 17.84 -5.94 -0.72
CA ILE A 56 16.46 -5.79 -1.16
C ILE A 56 15.72 -7.12 -0.98
N TYR A 57 14.55 -7.05 -0.37
CA TYR A 57 13.67 -8.21 -0.18
C TYR A 57 12.46 -8.08 -1.09
N LEU A 58 12.10 -9.18 -1.75
CA LEU A 58 10.95 -9.25 -2.65
C LEU A 58 10.30 -10.64 -2.60
N ASN A 59 9.03 -10.72 -2.96
CA ASN A 59 8.36 -11.99 -3.22
C ASN A 59 8.13 -12.16 -4.72
N ALA A 60 8.29 -13.38 -5.21
CA ALA A 60 7.94 -13.74 -6.57
C ALA A 60 7.06 -14.99 -6.61
N ALA A 61 6.03 -14.96 -7.45
CA ALA A 61 5.31 -16.15 -7.86
C ALA A 61 6.12 -16.90 -8.91
N VAL A 62 6.45 -18.17 -8.65
CA VAL A 62 7.32 -19.01 -9.48
C VAL A 62 6.56 -20.21 -9.99
N ALA A 63 6.77 -20.60 -11.25
CA ALA A 63 6.24 -21.81 -11.83
C ALA A 63 7.35 -22.86 -11.96
N GLU A 64 7.15 -24.03 -11.37
CA GLU A 64 8.02 -25.19 -11.51
C GLU A 64 7.20 -26.42 -11.86
N ALA A 65 7.88 -27.49 -12.30
CA ALA A 65 7.22 -28.75 -12.64
C ALA A 65 6.44 -29.36 -11.45
N SER A 66 6.85 -29.06 -10.22
CA SER A 66 6.22 -29.52 -8.97
C SER A 66 4.99 -28.68 -8.55
N GLY A 67 4.71 -27.57 -9.22
CA GLY A 67 3.56 -26.69 -8.93
C GLY A 67 3.95 -25.21 -8.80
N PRO A 68 2.98 -24.40 -8.43
CA PRO A 68 3.18 -22.99 -8.16
C PRO A 68 3.78 -22.77 -6.78
N TRP A 69 4.72 -21.85 -6.69
CA TRP A 69 5.42 -21.50 -5.46
C TRP A 69 5.43 -19.98 -5.24
N HIS A 70 5.44 -19.55 -3.98
CA HIS A 70 5.83 -18.18 -3.60
C HIS A 70 7.18 -18.23 -2.92
N ARG A 71 8.14 -17.48 -3.46
CA ARG A 71 9.49 -17.40 -2.90
C ARG A 71 9.83 -15.99 -2.48
N VAL A 72 10.33 -15.87 -1.27
CA VAL A 72 10.90 -14.62 -0.76
C VAL A 72 12.39 -14.62 -1.01
N PHE A 73 12.87 -13.62 -1.73
CA PHE A 73 14.26 -13.42 -2.08
C PHE A 73 14.86 -12.32 -1.22
N ALA A 74 16.13 -12.46 -0.88
CA ALA A 74 16.99 -11.38 -0.41
C ALA A 74 18.17 -11.26 -1.36
N LEU A 75 18.32 -10.10 -1.98
CA LEU A 75 19.37 -9.84 -2.97
C LEU A 75 20.26 -8.69 -2.49
N ALA A 76 21.57 -8.85 -2.64
CA ALA A 76 22.51 -7.77 -2.37
C ALA A 76 22.27 -6.58 -3.31
N LEU A 77 22.22 -5.35 -2.77
CA LEU A 77 22.00 -4.15 -3.59
C LEU A 77 23.16 -3.88 -4.56
N GLN A 78 24.35 -4.36 -4.25
CA GLN A 78 25.55 -4.10 -5.03
C GLN A 78 25.51 -4.78 -6.40
N ASP A 79 25.07 -6.04 -6.48
CA ASP A 79 25.20 -6.88 -7.66
C ASP A 79 23.95 -7.74 -7.97
N GLY A 80 22.94 -7.70 -7.10
CA GLY A 80 21.71 -8.50 -7.23
C GLY A 80 21.90 -9.98 -6.89
N ALA A 81 23.05 -10.38 -6.32
CA ALA A 81 23.28 -11.78 -5.94
C ALA A 81 22.37 -12.19 -4.76
N PRO A 82 21.80 -13.40 -4.76
CA PRO A 82 21.06 -13.91 -3.63
C PRO A 82 21.93 -14.01 -2.38
N LEU A 83 21.40 -13.59 -1.23
CA LEU A 83 22.09 -13.74 0.05
C LEU A 83 22.08 -15.21 0.50
N PRO A 84 23.04 -15.63 1.35
CA PRO A 84 23.11 -17.00 1.87
C PRO A 84 21.82 -17.44 2.58
N GLY A 85 21.32 -18.61 2.22
CA GLY A 85 20.07 -19.16 2.77
C GLY A 85 18.78 -18.68 2.09
N TRP A 86 18.86 -17.80 1.11
CA TRP A 86 17.74 -17.36 0.29
C TRP A 86 17.77 -17.99 -1.11
N PRO A 87 16.63 -18.13 -1.83
CA PRO A 87 15.28 -17.72 -1.41
C PRO A 87 14.64 -18.68 -0.38
N VAL A 88 13.63 -18.17 0.36
CA VAL A 88 12.77 -18.97 1.21
C VAL A 88 11.51 -19.35 0.44
N ASP A 89 11.22 -20.64 0.37
CA ASP A 89 9.95 -21.13 -0.13
C ASP A 89 8.88 -21.03 0.94
N VAL A 90 7.87 -20.19 0.71
CA VAL A 90 6.80 -19.91 1.67
C VAL A 90 5.94 -21.15 1.92
N THR A 91 5.64 -21.92 0.86
CA THR A 91 4.79 -23.10 0.96
C THR A 91 5.42 -24.18 1.84
N ASP A 92 6.70 -24.46 1.60
CA ASP A 92 7.43 -25.48 2.35
C ASP A 92 7.67 -25.05 3.80
N ALA A 93 7.99 -23.78 4.01
CA ALA A 93 8.18 -23.25 5.35
C ALA A 93 6.89 -23.34 6.19
N LEU A 94 5.75 -22.93 5.62
CA LEU A 94 4.46 -22.98 6.31
C LEU A 94 3.95 -24.43 6.50
N ARG A 95 4.16 -25.30 5.51
CA ARG A 95 3.83 -26.73 5.62
C ARG A 95 4.62 -27.38 6.76
N SER A 96 5.91 -27.06 6.89
CA SER A 96 6.76 -27.54 7.97
C SER A 96 6.29 -27.08 9.36
N ALA A 97 5.62 -25.91 9.41
CA ALA A 97 4.97 -25.38 10.61
C ALA A 97 3.51 -25.89 10.80
N GLY A 98 3.07 -26.88 10.03
CA GLY A 98 1.71 -27.46 10.12
C GLY A 98 0.60 -26.55 9.56
N LYS A 99 0.94 -25.52 8.78
CA LYS A 99 -0.01 -24.59 8.19
C LYS A 99 -0.41 -25.02 6.78
N LYS A 100 -1.66 -24.71 6.41
CA LYS A 100 -2.20 -25.00 5.06
C LYS A 100 -2.15 -23.71 4.23
N PHE A 101 -1.05 -23.50 3.52
CA PHE A 101 -0.89 -22.40 2.59
C PHE A 101 -1.01 -22.93 1.15
N ASN A 102 -2.01 -22.48 0.41
CA ASN A 102 -2.22 -22.88 -0.97
C ASN A 102 -1.62 -21.84 -1.93
N ALA A 103 -0.38 -22.06 -2.36
CA ALA A 103 0.32 -21.13 -3.24
C ALA A 103 -0.37 -20.90 -4.60
N ARG A 104 -1.27 -21.81 -5.02
CA ARG A 104 -2.00 -21.65 -6.27
C ARG A 104 -3.09 -20.57 -6.17
N ASP A 105 -3.73 -20.48 -5.01
CA ASP A 105 -4.87 -19.61 -4.80
C ASP A 105 -4.48 -18.30 -4.12
N GLN A 106 -3.23 -18.21 -3.66
CA GLN A 106 -2.68 -17.00 -3.03
C GLN A 106 -2.01 -16.08 -4.05
N ASN A 107 -2.24 -14.79 -3.90
CA ASN A 107 -1.53 -13.73 -4.63
C ASN A 107 -0.80 -12.82 -3.64
N GLN A 108 0.41 -12.40 -4.00
CA GLN A 108 1.18 -11.41 -3.24
C GLN A 108 1.22 -10.12 -4.06
N ARG A 109 0.60 -9.05 -3.57
CA ARG A 109 0.55 -7.76 -4.26
C ARG A 109 0.92 -6.58 -3.36
N GLY A 110 0.60 -6.66 -2.08
CA GLY A 110 0.89 -5.59 -1.11
C GLY A 110 2.38 -5.37 -0.89
N ALA A 111 2.75 -4.15 -0.55
CA ALA A 111 4.13 -3.82 -0.20
C ALA A 111 4.62 -4.66 0.99
N LEU A 112 5.89 -5.07 0.92
CA LEU A 112 6.58 -5.72 2.02
C LEU A 112 7.00 -4.67 3.05
N THR A 113 7.17 -5.10 4.31
CA THR A 113 7.76 -4.26 5.35
C THR A 113 8.82 -5.00 6.13
N ILE A 114 9.75 -4.26 6.76
CA ILE A 114 10.75 -4.80 7.69
C ILE A 114 10.52 -4.18 9.05
N LEU A 115 10.49 -5.04 10.07
CA LEU A 115 10.45 -4.64 11.48
C LEU A 115 11.30 -5.62 12.29
N ASP A 116 12.20 -5.10 13.12
CA ASP A 116 13.04 -5.87 14.06
C ASP A 116 13.73 -7.08 13.43
N GLY A 117 14.37 -6.89 12.26
CA GLY A 117 15.12 -7.94 11.58
C GLY A 117 14.25 -9.07 11.00
N THR A 118 12.99 -8.78 10.72
CA THR A 118 12.04 -9.69 10.06
C THR A 118 11.40 -8.97 8.88
N VAL A 119 11.43 -9.59 7.69
CA VAL A 119 10.64 -9.13 6.54
C VAL A 119 9.28 -9.77 6.56
N TYR A 120 8.22 -8.96 6.41
CA TYR A 120 6.84 -9.39 6.43
C TYR A 120 6.22 -9.25 5.04
N VAL A 121 5.57 -10.33 4.60
CA VAL A 121 4.99 -10.48 3.26
C VAL A 121 3.49 -10.70 3.39
N PRO A 122 2.64 -9.78 2.84
CA PRO A 122 1.20 -9.94 2.84
C PRO A 122 0.72 -10.78 1.66
N PHE A 123 -0.32 -11.57 1.84
CA PHE A 123 -0.97 -12.33 0.78
C PHE A 123 -2.49 -12.15 0.81
N GLY A 124 -3.10 -12.21 -0.36
CA GLY A 124 -4.53 -12.27 -0.59
C GLY A 124 -4.86 -13.26 -1.70
N GLY A 125 -6.05 -13.15 -2.29
CA GLY A 125 -6.46 -13.92 -3.44
C GLY A 125 -6.06 -13.29 -4.77
N HIS A 126 -6.28 -14.04 -5.85
CA HIS A 126 -6.20 -13.54 -7.22
C HIS A 126 -7.45 -12.71 -7.57
N TYR A 127 -7.33 -11.85 -8.58
CA TYR A 127 -8.50 -11.15 -9.12
C TYR A 127 -9.55 -12.14 -9.60
N GLY A 128 -10.79 -11.99 -9.10
CA GLY A 128 -11.91 -12.92 -9.35
C GLY A 128 -12.14 -13.91 -8.21
N ASP A 129 -11.39 -13.83 -7.10
CA ASP A 129 -11.65 -14.50 -5.81
C ASP A 129 -11.83 -16.03 -5.89
N CYS A 130 -11.08 -16.66 -6.81
CA CYS A 130 -11.15 -18.11 -6.99
C CYS A 130 -10.29 -18.87 -5.97
N GLY A 131 -10.68 -20.14 -5.75
CA GLY A 131 -9.95 -21.05 -4.88
C GLY A 131 -10.19 -20.82 -3.40
N ASP A 132 -9.40 -21.50 -2.59
CA ASP A 132 -9.46 -21.45 -1.11
C ASP A 132 -8.29 -20.60 -0.59
N TYR A 133 -8.38 -19.29 -0.79
CA TYR A 133 -7.40 -18.35 -0.30
C TYR A 133 -7.81 -17.73 1.04
N HIS A 134 -6.82 -17.25 1.76
CA HIS A 134 -6.96 -16.49 3.00
C HIS A 134 -6.06 -15.25 2.98
N GLY A 135 -6.35 -14.26 3.79
CA GLY A 135 -5.37 -13.22 4.11
C GLY A 135 -4.25 -13.83 4.96
N TRP A 136 -3.00 -13.67 4.52
CA TRP A 136 -1.82 -14.09 5.27
C TRP A 136 -0.85 -12.94 5.48
N VAL A 137 -0.17 -12.98 6.62
CA VAL A 137 1.11 -12.30 6.84
C VAL A 137 2.14 -13.37 7.14
N VAL A 138 3.24 -13.38 6.40
CA VAL A 138 4.36 -14.31 6.60
C VAL A 138 5.61 -13.50 6.96
N GLY A 139 6.17 -13.75 8.12
CA GLY A 139 7.41 -13.15 8.60
C GLY A 139 8.60 -14.08 8.34
N VAL A 140 9.70 -13.56 7.78
CA VAL A 140 10.94 -14.29 7.53
C VAL A 140 12.10 -13.52 8.16
N GLY A 141 12.88 -14.16 9.02
CA GLY A 141 14.03 -13.52 9.67
C GLY A 141 15.12 -13.14 8.67
N THR A 142 15.56 -11.87 8.67
CA THR A 142 16.56 -11.37 7.70
C THR A 142 17.94 -12.00 7.88
N THR A 143 18.35 -12.26 9.10
CA THR A 143 19.64 -12.91 9.43
C THR A 143 19.55 -14.43 9.57
N ASN A 144 18.33 -14.95 9.81
CA ASN A 144 18.05 -16.37 9.88
C ASN A 144 16.77 -16.70 9.08
N PRO A 145 16.90 -16.96 7.78
CA PRO A 145 15.74 -17.20 6.92
C PRO A 145 14.96 -18.50 7.22
N ARG A 146 15.50 -19.37 8.09
CA ARG A 146 14.75 -20.53 8.60
C ARG A 146 13.73 -20.17 9.68
N ARG A 147 13.86 -18.99 10.30
CA ARG A 147 12.87 -18.47 11.24
C ARG A 147 11.70 -17.89 10.45
N VAL A 148 10.62 -18.66 10.35
CA VAL A 148 9.40 -18.26 9.67
C VAL A 148 8.24 -18.23 10.65
N THR A 149 7.49 -17.14 10.67
CA THR A 149 6.27 -16.95 11.46
C THR A 149 5.09 -16.64 10.53
N SER A 150 3.86 -16.81 10.98
CA SER A 150 2.70 -16.50 10.16
C SER A 150 1.43 -16.22 10.95
N TRP A 151 0.61 -15.36 10.39
CA TRP A 151 -0.78 -15.12 10.78
C TRP A 151 -1.68 -15.27 9.58
N SER A 152 -2.95 -15.68 9.78
CA SER A 152 -3.95 -15.73 8.71
C SER A 152 -5.35 -15.44 9.22
N THR A 153 -6.25 -15.02 8.32
CA THR A 153 -7.70 -14.96 8.57
C THR A 153 -8.27 -16.38 8.82
N ASP A 154 -9.39 -16.47 9.55
CA ASP A 154 -10.03 -17.77 9.83
C ASP A 154 -10.89 -18.25 8.68
N ALA A 155 -11.74 -17.37 8.14
CA ALA A 155 -12.59 -17.70 7.01
C ALA A 155 -11.82 -17.62 5.69
N ARG A 156 -12.32 -18.29 4.68
CA ARG A 156 -11.91 -18.09 3.28
C ARG A 156 -12.10 -16.61 2.91
N GLY A 157 -11.16 -16.03 2.20
CA GLY A 157 -11.12 -14.62 1.88
C GLY A 157 -10.33 -13.82 2.92
N GLY A 158 -10.76 -12.59 3.20
CA GLY A 158 -10.04 -11.67 4.08
C GLY A 158 -8.65 -11.33 3.55
N GLY A 159 -8.49 -11.28 2.22
CA GLY A 159 -7.21 -11.06 1.56
C GLY A 159 -6.55 -9.75 1.94
N ILE A 160 -5.22 -9.76 2.14
CA ILE A 160 -4.42 -8.55 2.33
C ILE A 160 -3.88 -8.16 0.96
N TRP A 161 -4.66 -7.38 0.21
CA TRP A 161 -4.38 -7.08 -1.19
C TRP A 161 -4.08 -5.62 -1.48
N ALA A 162 -4.22 -4.74 -0.49
CA ALA A 162 -3.92 -3.32 -0.61
C ALA A 162 -2.50 -3.08 -1.16
N PRO A 163 -2.30 -2.20 -2.15
CA PRO A 163 -0.97 -1.97 -2.74
C PRO A 163 0.09 -1.52 -1.73
N GLY A 164 -0.31 -0.71 -0.74
CA GLY A 164 0.58 -0.27 0.33
C GLY A 164 0.94 -1.36 1.36
N GLY A 165 0.27 -2.50 1.34
CA GLY A 165 0.61 -3.70 2.10
C GLY A 165 0.53 -3.54 3.61
N ILE A 166 1.67 -3.74 4.29
CA ILE A 166 1.78 -3.77 5.75
C ILE A 166 2.38 -2.44 6.23
N SER A 167 1.70 -1.80 7.17
CA SER A 167 2.24 -0.63 7.87
C SER A 167 2.82 -1.03 9.22
N SER A 168 3.78 -0.27 9.74
CA SER A 168 4.35 -0.48 11.07
C SER A 168 4.40 0.84 11.86
N ALA A 169 4.05 0.78 13.13
CA ALA A 169 4.15 1.89 14.06
C ALA A 169 4.23 1.39 15.51
N GLY A 170 5.00 2.05 16.36
CA GLY A 170 5.12 1.69 17.77
C GLY A 170 5.64 0.27 18.04
N GLY A 171 6.39 -0.33 17.11
CA GLY A 171 6.86 -1.71 17.21
C GLY A 171 5.82 -2.78 16.85
N GLU A 172 4.67 -2.39 16.32
CA GLU A 172 3.58 -3.25 15.90
C GLU A 172 3.35 -3.16 14.39
N LEU A 173 2.69 -4.17 13.82
CA LEU A 173 2.27 -4.22 12.42
C LEU A 173 0.77 -3.98 12.29
N PHE A 174 0.37 -3.35 11.21
CA PHE A 174 -1.03 -3.12 10.89
C PHE A 174 -1.33 -3.56 9.46
N VAL A 175 -2.39 -4.35 9.30
CA VAL A 175 -2.88 -4.81 8.00
C VAL A 175 -4.36 -4.51 7.85
N ALA A 176 -4.81 -4.31 6.61
CA ALA A 176 -6.23 -4.26 6.28
C ALA A 176 -6.63 -5.51 5.49
N THR A 177 -7.73 -6.12 5.87
CA THR A 177 -8.27 -7.32 5.22
C THR A 177 -9.53 -6.99 4.43
N GLY A 178 -9.70 -7.68 3.30
CA GLY A 178 -10.89 -7.56 2.46
C GLY A 178 -12.02 -8.50 2.89
N ASN A 179 -12.97 -8.70 1.98
CA ASN A 179 -14.17 -9.50 2.19
C ASN A 179 -13.87 -10.98 2.49
N THR A 180 -14.75 -11.59 3.29
CA THR A 180 -14.77 -13.02 3.55
C THR A 180 -15.95 -13.69 2.84
N PHE A 181 -15.89 -15.01 2.68
CA PHE A 181 -16.94 -15.78 2.00
C PHE A 181 -17.61 -16.75 2.94
N GLY A 182 -18.93 -16.62 3.07
CA GLY A 182 -19.77 -17.52 3.86
C GLY A 182 -19.63 -17.36 5.38
N ALA A 183 -19.00 -16.28 5.86
CA ALA A 183 -18.86 -16.02 7.27
C ALA A 183 -20.17 -15.47 7.88
N SER A 184 -20.80 -16.24 8.78
CA SER A 184 -21.95 -15.79 9.55
C SER A 184 -21.58 -15.00 10.81
N THR A 185 -20.37 -15.21 11.30
CA THR A 185 -19.74 -14.46 12.41
C THR A 185 -18.43 -13.87 11.91
N TRP A 186 -18.05 -12.72 12.47
CA TRP A 186 -16.81 -12.07 12.08
C TRP A 186 -15.59 -12.99 12.28
N SER A 187 -14.75 -13.08 11.26
CA SER A 187 -13.67 -14.07 11.17
C SER A 187 -12.38 -13.48 10.59
N GLY A 188 -12.17 -12.18 10.80
CA GLY A 188 -10.94 -11.47 10.41
C GLY A 188 -11.00 -10.75 9.07
N GLY A 189 -12.12 -10.78 8.34
CA GLY A 189 -12.31 -9.97 7.14
C GLY A 189 -12.86 -8.58 7.44
N GLU A 190 -12.82 -7.70 6.44
CA GLU A 190 -13.29 -6.31 6.54
C GLU A 190 -12.73 -5.59 7.76
N ALA A 191 -11.43 -5.71 8.00
CA ALA A 191 -10.85 -5.29 9.27
C ALA A 191 -9.50 -4.58 9.11
N VAL A 192 -9.18 -3.72 10.08
CA VAL A 192 -7.80 -3.40 10.44
C VAL A 192 -7.39 -4.34 11.56
N VAL A 193 -6.26 -5.00 11.41
CA VAL A 193 -5.71 -5.92 12.41
C VAL A 193 -4.32 -5.44 12.83
N ARG A 194 -4.10 -5.33 14.14
CA ARG A 194 -2.81 -5.09 14.76
C ARG A 194 -2.15 -6.43 15.08
N LEU A 195 -0.91 -6.60 14.68
CA LEU A 195 -0.14 -7.81 14.87
C LEU A 195 1.17 -7.49 15.60
N ALA A 196 1.48 -8.28 16.61
CA ALA A 196 2.80 -8.28 17.21
C ALA A 196 3.85 -8.83 16.21
N PRO A 197 5.14 -8.50 16.35
CA PRO A 197 6.20 -8.95 15.44
C PRO A 197 6.36 -10.47 15.31
N ASP A 198 5.95 -11.23 16.34
CA ASP A 198 5.93 -12.69 16.30
C ASP A 198 4.72 -13.29 15.57
N LEU A 199 3.80 -12.43 15.10
CA LEU A 199 2.56 -12.79 14.44
C LEU A 199 1.64 -13.68 15.30
N HIS A 200 1.77 -13.57 16.62
CA HIS A 200 0.85 -14.27 17.52
C HIS A 200 -0.57 -13.73 17.33
N ARG A 201 -1.52 -14.66 17.25
CA ARG A 201 -2.92 -14.30 17.11
C ARG A 201 -3.48 -13.78 18.42
N SER A 202 -4.07 -12.60 18.38
CA SER A 202 -4.85 -12.03 19.47
C SER A 202 -6.35 -12.07 19.14
N THR A 203 -7.18 -12.25 20.17
CA THR A 203 -8.64 -12.10 20.11
C THR A 203 -9.12 -10.87 20.89
N ASP A 204 -8.18 -10.07 21.40
CA ASP A 204 -8.50 -8.84 22.13
C ASP A 204 -9.09 -7.79 21.16
N LYS A 205 -10.16 -7.15 21.57
CA LYS A 205 -10.82 -6.07 20.82
C LYS A 205 -9.90 -4.88 20.56
N ARG A 206 -8.83 -4.72 21.34
CA ARG A 206 -7.81 -3.70 21.13
C ARG A 206 -6.96 -3.96 19.89
N ASP A 207 -6.93 -5.21 19.39
CA ASP A 207 -6.03 -5.63 18.32
C ASP A 207 -6.71 -5.72 16.96
N PHE A 208 -7.99 -5.39 16.89
CA PHE A 208 -8.68 -5.30 15.61
C PHE A 208 -9.78 -4.22 15.62
N PHE A 209 -10.12 -3.76 14.44
CA PHE A 209 -11.32 -2.97 14.15
C PHE A 209 -12.03 -3.59 12.94
N ALA A 210 -13.35 -3.70 13.00
CA ALA A 210 -14.19 -3.95 11.85
C ALA A 210 -15.38 -2.99 11.85
N PRO A 211 -15.84 -2.50 10.69
CA PRO A 211 -17.07 -1.73 10.60
C PRO A 211 -18.27 -2.53 11.14
N PRO A 212 -19.27 -1.87 11.76
CA PRO A 212 -20.45 -2.57 12.30
C PRO A 212 -21.28 -3.24 11.19
N ASP A 213 -21.16 -2.77 9.95
CA ASP A 213 -21.82 -3.28 8.76
C ASP A 213 -20.90 -4.15 7.87
N TRP A 214 -19.87 -4.78 8.46
CA TRP A 214 -18.88 -5.62 7.74
C TRP A 214 -19.52 -6.69 6.85
N GLN A 215 -20.64 -7.33 7.29
CA GLN A 215 -21.37 -8.31 6.47
C GLN A 215 -21.95 -7.70 5.18
N ALA A 216 -22.40 -6.43 5.26
CA ALA A 216 -22.89 -5.73 4.09
C ALA A 216 -21.74 -5.27 3.17
N LEU A 217 -20.53 -5.07 3.70
CA LEU A 217 -19.33 -4.84 2.90
C LEU A 217 -18.90 -6.13 2.19
N ASP A 218 -18.82 -7.26 2.90
CA ASP A 218 -18.58 -8.60 2.34
C ASP A 218 -19.51 -8.89 1.15
N ALA A 219 -20.82 -8.67 1.34
CA ALA A 219 -21.83 -8.99 0.34
C ALA A 219 -21.77 -8.12 -0.93
N ARG A 220 -21.12 -6.95 -0.86
CA ARG A 220 -21.03 -5.98 -1.96
C ARG A 220 -19.62 -5.83 -2.54
N ASP A 221 -18.67 -6.63 -2.09
CA ASP A 221 -17.26 -6.48 -2.45
C ASP A 221 -16.77 -5.01 -2.21
N ALA A 222 -17.15 -4.45 -1.06
CA ALA A 222 -16.84 -3.07 -0.69
C ALA A 222 -15.71 -2.99 0.35
N ASP A 223 -14.66 -3.76 0.12
CA ASP A 223 -13.56 -4.02 1.05
C ASP A 223 -13.04 -2.82 1.81
N LEU A 224 -12.94 -2.95 3.12
CA LEU A 224 -12.09 -2.08 3.92
C LEU A 224 -10.62 -2.24 3.52
N GLY A 225 -10.23 -3.45 3.13
CA GLY A 225 -8.87 -3.80 2.67
C GLY A 225 -8.43 -3.23 1.33
N GLY A 226 -9.12 -2.23 0.78
CA GLY A 226 -8.72 -1.57 -0.46
C GLY A 226 -7.45 -0.73 -0.34
N THR A 227 -7.13 -0.25 0.87
CA THR A 227 -5.90 0.48 1.19
C THR A 227 -5.21 -0.11 2.41
N ASN A 228 -3.91 0.15 2.57
CA ASN A 228 -3.20 -0.18 3.81
C ASN A 228 -3.62 0.77 4.94
N PRO A 229 -3.58 0.33 6.20
CA PRO A 229 -3.74 1.21 7.35
C PRO A 229 -2.63 2.27 7.39
N ILE A 230 -2.96 3.49 7.79
CA ILE A 230 -2.03 4.62 7.79
C ILE A 230 -1.80 5.06 9.23
N PRO A 231 -0.63 4.79 9.82
CA PRO A 231 -0.26 5.36 11.10
C PRO A 231 -0.14 6.88 11.00
N LEU A 232 -0.75 7.58 11.94
CA LEU A 232 -0.76 9.03 12.02
C LEU A 232 -0.41 9.47 13.43
N ARG A 233 0.14 10.67 13.54
CA ARG A 233 0.44 11.32 14.79
C ARG A 233 -0.07 12.76 14.74
N ILE A 234 -0.85 13.16 15.73
CA ILE A 234 -1.37 14.53 15.85
C ILE A 234 -1.03 15.11 17.22
N GLU A 235 -0.86 16.43 17.26
CA GLU A 235 -0.76 17.16 18.51
C GLU A 235 -2.16 17.45 19.09
N THR A 236 -2.31 17.30 20.39
CA THR A 236 -3.55 17.58 21.14
C THR A 236 -3.24 18.42 22.38
N HIS A 237 -4.26 18.91 23.06
CA HIS A 237 -4.06 19.62 24.35
C HIS A 237 -3.43 18.75 25.43
N ASN A 238 -3.55 17.41 25.31
CA ASN A 238 -3.05 16.43 26.27
C ASN A 238 -1.73 15.79 25.84
N GLY A 239 -1.06 16.33 24.82
CA GLY A 239 0.16 15.78 24.23
C GLY A 239 -0.08 15.20 22.84
N VAL A 240 0.72 14.22 22.45
CA VAL A 240 0.64 13.56 21.15
C VAL A 240 -0.32 12.40 21.21
N GLN A 241 -1.15 12.25 20.18
CA GLN A 241 -2.03 11.10 19.98
C GLN A 241 -1.60 10.30 18.74
N ASP A 242 -1.39 9.00 18.92
CA ASP A 242 -1.07 8.06 17.86
C ASP A 242 -2.37 7.40 17.35
N LEU A 243 -2.58 7.46 16.05
CA LEU A 243 -3.82 7.06 15.38
C LEU A 243 -3.53 6.12 14.21
N ILE A 244 -4.53 5.36 13.80
CA ILE A 244 -4.56 4.62 12.54
C ILE A 244 -5.73 5.12 11.72
N LEU A 245 -5.49 5.51 10.46
CA LEU A 245 -6.54 5.81 9.49
C LEU A 245 -6.72 4.61 8.55
N ALA A 246 -7.95 4.15 8.38
CA ALA A 246 -8.33 3.17 7.36
C ALA A 246 -9.27 3.81 6.34
N LEU A 247 -9.07 3.50 5.05
CA LEU A 247 -9.86 3.98 3.93
C LEU A 247 -10.42 2.78 3.16
N GLY A 248 -11.71 2.75 2.88
CA GLY A 248 -12.38 1.61 2.26
C GLY A 248 -12.87 1.84 0.84
N LYS A 249 -13.14 0.75 0.10
CA LYS A 249 -13.83 0.77 -1.21
C LYS A 249 -15.23 1.40 -1.12
N ASP A 250 -15.83 1.41 0.05
CA ASP A 250 -17.12 2.06 0.29
C ASP A 250 -17.03 3.61 0.33
N GLY A 251 -15.82 4.17 0.23
CA GLY A 251 -15.55 5.60 0.28
C GLY A 251 -15.54 6.19 1.68
N ARG A 252 -15.53 5.37 2.72
CA ARG A 252 -15.41 5.80 4.12
C ARG A 252 -13.97 5.83 4.59
N ALA A 253 -13.72 6.71 5.55
CA ALA A 253 -12.53 6.75 6.39
C ALA A 253 -12.93 6.43 7.83
N TYR A 254 -12.12 5.61 8.48
CA TYR A 254 -12.24 5.24 9.88
C TYR A 254 -10.98 5.66 10.61
N LEU A 255 -11.13 6.49 11.63
CA LEU A 255 -10.04 6.91 12.49
C LEU A 255 -10.07 6.09 13.77
N LEU A 256 -8.96 5.44 14.10
CA LEU A 256 -8.83 4.49 15.19
C LEU A 256 -7.73 4.96 16.15
N ASP A 257 -7.86 4.63 17.43
CA ASP A 257 -6.75 4.73 18.37
C ASP A 257 -5.73 3.61 18.07
N GLN A 258 -4.46 3.95 17.91
CA GLN A 258 -3.40 2.98 17.57
C GLN A 258 -3.24 1.89 18.63
N HIS A 259 -3.46 2.23 19.90
CA HIS A 259 -3.28 1.32 21.03
C HIS A 259 -4.55 0.53 21.40
N ASN A 260 -5.70 0.95 20.83
CA ASN A 260 -6.99 0.30 21.04
C ASN A 260 -7.88 0.47 19.81
N LEU A 261 -7.80 -0.46 18.86
CA LEU A 261 -8.57 -0.40 17.62
C LEU A 261 -10.08 -0.52 17.83
N GLY A 262 -10.54 -1.02 19.00
CA GLY A 262 -11.92 -0.91 19.47
C GLY A 262 -12.87 -2.04 19.08
N GLY A 263 -12.44 -3.05 18.34
CA GLY A 263 -13.29 -4.16 17.91
C GLY A 263 -14.32 -3.75 16.85
N ILE A 264 -15.45 -4.45 16.81
CA ILE A 264 -16.51 -4.15 15.84
C ILE A 264 -17.21 -2.84 16.21
N GLY A 265 -17.12 -1.85 15.30
CA GLY A 265 -17.78 -0.54 15.47
C GLY A 265 -17.04 0.45 16.37
N GLY A 266 -15.84 0.12 16.87
CA GLY A 266 -15.11 0.93 17.87
C GLY A 266 -14.26 2.07 17.31
N SER A 267 -14.49 2.57 16.08
CA SER A 267 -13.76 3.72 15.54
C SER A 267 -14.05 5.01 16.32
N LEU A 268 -13.03 5.87 16.46
CA LEU A 268 -13.19 7.22 17.01
C LEU A 268 -14.05 8.10 16.09
N VAL A 269 -13.80 7.98 14.78
CA VAL A 269 -14.55 8.69 13.73
C VAL A 269 -14.79 7.74 12.57
N ALA A 270 -16.01 7.77 12.01
CA ALA A 270 -16.35 7.14 10.74
C ALA A 270 -17.03 8.18 9.85
N GLN A 271 -16.50 8.42 8.66
CA GLN A 271 -16.97 9.48 7.77
C GLN A 271 -16.81 9.09 6.31
N ARG A 272 -17.82 9.43 5.47
CA ARG A 272 -17.65 9.34 4.02
C ARG A 272 -16.76 10.48 3.53
N VAL A 273 -15.65 10.12 2.88
CA VAL A 273 -14.62 11.04 2.39
C VAL A 273 -14.44 10.98 0.87
N SER A 274 -14.96 9.92 0.25
CA SER A 274 -14.94 9.76 -1.20
C SER A 274 -16.33 9.39 -1.72
N SER A 275 -16.68 9.84 -2.92
CA SER A 275 -17.89 9.43 -3.63
C SER A 275 -17.68 8.14 -4.44
N GLY A 276 -16.45 7.67 -4.57
CA GLY A 276 -16.06 6.42 -5.23
C GLY A 276 -15.14 5.54 -4.39
N PRO A 277 -14.76 4.38 -4.91
CA PRO A 277 -13.89 3.44 -4.20
C PRO A 277 -12.47 4.00 -3.99
N ILE A 278 -11.87 3.74 -2.82
CA ILE A 278 -10.48 4.06 -2.52
C ILE A 278 -9.69 2.74 -2.54
N ARG A 279 -8.66 2.63 -3.42
CA ARG A 279 -7.96 1.36 -3.70
C ARG A 279 -6.46 1.48 -3.90
N THR A 280 -5.91 2.68 -3.81
CA THR A 280 -4.47 2.94 -3.98
C THR A 280 -3.78 3.09 -2.63
N ALA A 281 -2.45 2.99 -2.60
CA ALA A 281 -1.71 3.32 -1.40
C ALA A 281 -1.80 4.83 -1.13
N PRO A 282 -2.27 5.25 0.06
CA PRO A 282 -2.27 6.67 0.43
C PRO A 282 -0.89 7.10 0.95
N ALA A 283 -0.66 8.42 0.97
CA ALA A 283 0.55 9.01 1.54
C ALA A 283 0.21 10.02 2.63
N SER A 284 0.96 10.01 3.74
CA SER A 284 0.74 10.90 4.87
C SER A 284 1.89 11.88 5.06
N TYR A 285 1.60 13.05 5.62
CA TYR A 285 2.55 14.08 6.02
C TYR A 285 1.96 14.93 7.15
N ALA A 286 2.79 15.75 7.78
CA ALA A 286 2.36 16.62 8.88
C ALA A 286 2.59 18.09 8.55
N ILE A 287 1.69 18.96 8.99
CA ILE A 287 1.84 20.42 8.96
C ILE A 287 1.28 20.98 10.27
N GLY A 288 2.14 21.66 11.05
CA GLY A 288 1.71 22.42 12.23
C GLY A 288 1.00 21.58 13.29
N GLY A 289 1.44 20.33 13.52
CA GLY A 289 0.83 19.43 14.50
C GLY A 289 -0.39 18.64 14.01
N ASP A 290 -0.93 18.97 12.83
CA ASP A 290 -2.00 18.20 12.16
C ASP A 290 -1.42 17.16 11.19
N ALA A 291 -2.08 16.02 11.05
CA ALA A 291 -1.76 15.02 10.04
C ALA A 291 -2.58 15.24 8.75
N TYR A 292 -1.94 15.04 7.62
CA TYR A 292 -2.57 15.08 6.30
C TYR A 292 -2.42 13.75 5.60
N VAL A 293 -3.45 13.34 4.85
CA VAL A 293 -3.45 12.07 4.10
C VAL A 293 -3.99 12.30 2.70
N ALA A 294 -3.11 12.09 1.71
CA ALA A 294 -3.43 12.13 0.29
C ALA A 294 -3.84 10.73 -0.19
N PHE A 295 -4.93 10.61 -0.92
CA PHE A 295 -5.37 9.38 -1.56
C PHE A 295 -6.01 9.65 -2.92
N GLN A 296 -5.88 8.69 -3.83
CA GLN A 296 -6.60 8.72 -5.11
C GLN A 296 -8.05 8.29 -4.86
N GLY A 297 -8.97 9.15 -5.22
CA GLY A 297 -10.41 8.96 -5.11
C GLY A 297 -11.14 10.31 -5.20
N PRO A 298 -12.34 10.33 -5.81
CA PRO A 298 -13.12 11.55 -5.92
C PRO A 298 -13.64 12.00 -4.55
N GLY A 299 -13.21 13.16 -4.10
CA GLY A 299 -13.58 13.71 -2.80
C GLY A 299 -15.09 13.88 -2.65
N ALA A 300 -15.64 13.42 -1.53
CA ALA A 300 -17.06 13.57 -1.24
C ALA A 300 -17.46 15.04 -0.97
N ARG A 301 -16.52 15.85 -0.52
CA ARG A 301 -16.72 17.26 -0.16
C ARG A 301 -15.46 18.07 -0.44
N CYS A 302 -15.17 18.32 -1.72
CA CYS A 302 -14.04 19.17 -2.09
C CYS A 302 -14.36 20.64 -1.83
N PRO A 303 -13.45 21.39 -1.19
CA PRO A 303 -13.63 22.84 -1.04
C PRO A 303 -13.56 23.53 -2.44
N PRO A 304 -14.28 24.66 -2.64
CA PRO A 304 -14.18 25.43 -3.86
C PRO A 304 -12.75 25.90 -4.12
N PRO A 305 -12.29 25.99 -5.40
CA PRO A 305 -13.07 25.82 -6.65
C PRO A 305 -13.15 24.37 -7.17
N ALA A 306 -12.50 23.39 -6.53
CA ALA A 306 -12.38 22.03 -7.02
C ALA A 306 -13.67 21.23 -6.78
N GLN A 307 -14.56 21.16 -7.77
CA GLN A 307 -15.81 20.40 -7.68
C GLN A 307 -15.69 18.93 -8.17
N HIS A 308 -14.71 18.64 -9.02
CA HIS A 308 -14.45 17.30 -9.57
C HIS A 308 -12.96 17.05 -9.57
N SER A 309 -12.52 16.18 -8.67
CA SER A 309 -11.08 15.85 -8.52
C SER A 309 -10.94 14.43 -8.07
N GLU A 310 -9.92 13.74 -8.56
CA GLU A 310 -9.63 12.35 -8.24
C GLU A 310 -8.49 12.20 -7.24
N LEU A 311 -7.87 13.29 -6.81
CA LEU A 311 -6.94 13.32 -5.68
C LEU A 311 -7.58 14.08 -4.53
N THR A 312 -7.70 13.44 -3.38
CA THR A 312 -8.29 14.03 -2.17
C THR A 312 -7.27 14.02 -1.05
N VAL A 313 -7.18 15.11 -0.31
CA VAL A 313 -6.37 15.21 0.89
C VAL A 313 -7.23 15.51 2.10
N LEU A 314 -7.15 14.63 3.09
CA LEU A 314 -7.75 14.82 4.40
C LEU A 314 -6.77 15.54 5.33
N LYS A 315 -7.33 16.35 6.21
CA LYS A 315 -6.66 16.92 7.37
C LYS A 315 -7.27 16.31 8.63
N ILE A 316 -6.42 15.76 9.48
CA ILE A 316 -6.79 15.20 10.78
C ILE A 316 -6.08 16.05 11.85
N GLY A 317 -6.83 16.65 12.72
CA GLY A 317 -6.31 17.54 13.73
C GLY A 317 -7.07 17.48 15.03
N MET A 318 -6.74 18.42 15.93
CA MET A 318 -7.24 18.50 17.28
C MET A 318 -8.76 18.47 17.37
N GLY A 319 -9.30 17.75 18.35
CA GLY A 319 -10.72 17.61 18.69
C GLY A 319 -10.93 16.39 19.59
N GLU A 320 -12.14 16.28 20.19
CA GLU A 320 -12.58 15.12 20.98
C GLU A 320 -13.94 14.66 20.50
N PRO A 321 -14.02 13.66 19.60
CA PRO A 321 -12.91 12.96 18.95
C PRO A 321 -12.13 13.86 17.97
N PRO A 322 -10.94 13.43 17.48
CA PRO A 322 -10.16 14.18 16.51
C PRO A 322 -10.97 14.59 15.30
N ARG A 323 -10.76 15.81 14.81
CA ARG A 323 -11.50 16.34 13.66
C ARG A 323 -10.88 15.86 12.36
N MET A 324 -11.71 15.30 11.47
CA MET A 324 -11.30 14.91 10.12
C MET A 324 -12.09 15.74 9.09
N THR A 325 -11.39 16.43 8.19
CA THR A 325 -11.96 17.28 7.14
C THR A 325 -11.23 17.09 5.82
N THR A 326 -11.87 17.42 4.70
CA THR A 326 -11.14 17.53 3.41
C THR A 326 -10.39 18.86 3.41
N ALA A 327 -9.05 18.81 3.31
CA ALA A 327 -8.21 19.99 3.23
C ALA A 327 -8.27 20.62 1.84
N TRP A 328 -8.03 19.81 0.82
CA TRP A 328 -8.07 20.21 -0.58
C TRP A 328 -8.27 18.99 -1.49
N CYS A 329 -8.58 19.26 -2.75
CA CYS A 329 -8.69 18.24 -3.79
C CYS A 329 -7.93 18.70 -5.04
N GLY A 330 -7.30 17.77 -5.76
CA GLY A 330 -6.54 18.02 -6.98
C GLY A 330 -7.13 17.30 -8.18
N ALA A 331 -7.05 17.93 -9.35
CA ALA A 331 -7.44 17.30 -10.62
C ALA A 331 -6.40 16.27 -11.03
N LEU A 332 -6.85 15.06 -11.33
CA LEU A 332 -6.04 13.93 -11.78
C LEU A 332 -6.90 13.08 -12.70
N GLY A 333 -6.34 12.63 -13.81
CA GLY A 333 -6.95 11.61 -14.66
C GLY A 333 -6.20 10.30 -14.52
N GLY A 334 -6.64 9.39 -13.62
CA GLY A 334 -6.02 8.08 -13.48
C GLY A 334 -5.96 7.53 -12.05
N VAL A 335 -5.34 6.35 -11.87
CA VAL A 335 -5.42 5.53 -10.66
C VAL A 335 -4.02 5.20 -10.11
N GLY A 336 -3.19 6.23 -9.90
CA GLY A 336 -1.88 6.10 -9.27
C GLY A 336 -1.94 6.17 -7.75
N SER A 337 -0.88 5.75 -7.08
CA SER A 337 -0.67 5.92 -5.63
C SER A 337 0.18 7.17 -5.38
N PRO A 338 -0.26 8.11 -4.53
CA PRO A 338 0.51 9.30 -4.22
C PRO A 338 1.75 8.97 -3.38
N ILE A 339 2.76 9.83 -3.49
CA ILE A 339 3.87 9.96 -2.54
C ILE A 339 3.98 11.40 -2.08
N VAL A 340 4.74 11.63 -1.02
CA VAL A 340 5.05 12.98 -0.53
C VAL A 340 6.55 13.17 -0.46
N THR A 341 7.01 14.32 -0.95
CA THR A 341 8.38 14.80 -0.74
C THR A 341 8.39 16.07 0.10
N THR A 342 9.45 16.29 0.84
CA THR A 342 9.67 17.46 1.69
C THR A 342 11.08 18.01 1.47
N THR A 343 11.35 19.23 1.91
CA THR A 343 12.68 19.84 1.75
C THR A 343 13.70 19.27 2.77
N ASP A 344 13.23 18.97 3.97
CA ASP A 344 14.08 18.61 5.14
C ASP A 344 13.49 17.46 5.97
N GLY A 345 12.58 16.69 5.38
CA GLY A 345 11.78 15.68 6.07
C GLY A 345 10.47 16.21 6.65
N HIS A 346 10.27 17.53 6.72
CA HIS A 346 9.11 18.15 7.37
C HIS A 346 8.49 19.32 6.58
N SER A 347 9.35 20.21 6.02
CA SER A 347 8.90 21.45 5.41
C SER A 347 8.51 21.29 3.94
N ASP A 348 7.63 22.17 3.46
CA ASP A 348 7.23 22.29 2.06
C ASP A 348 6.77 20.96 1.45
N PRO A 349 5.79 20.26 2.02
CA PRO A 349 5.34 19.01 1.47
C PRO A 349 4.78 19.19 0.05
N ILE A 350 5.17 18.30 -0.85
CA ILE A 350 4.66 18.21 -2.21
C ILE A 350 4.07 16.83 -2.39
N VAL A 351 2.80 16.78 -2.78
CA VAL A 351 2.11 15.52 -3.12
C VAL A 351 2.31 15.25 -4.60
N TRP A 352 2.96 14.13 -4.92
CA TRP A 352 3.18 13.65 -6.27
C TRP A 352 2.33 12.43 -6.58
N ILE A 353 1.79 12.36 -7.78
CA ILE A 353 0.99 11.23 -8.23
C ILE A 353 1.08 11.07 -9.75
N ALA A 354 1.06 9.83 -10.23
CA ALA A 354 0.98 9.53 -11.66
C ALA A 354 -0.47 9.22 -12.06
N GLY A 355 -0.96 9.81 -13.15
CA GLY A 355 -2.27 9.53 -13.71
C GLY A 355 -2.31 8.21 -14.49
N ALA A 356 -2.01 7.11 -13.80
CA ALA A 356 -1.89 5.77 -14.39
C ALA A 356 -3.23 5.29 -14.98
N GLU A 357 -3.18 4.74 -16.20
CA GLU A 357 -4.37 4.28 -16.96
C GLU A 357 -5.41 5.40 -17.22
N GLY A 358 -4.98 6.65 -17.10
CA GLY A 358 -5.77 7.83 -17.40
C GLY A 358 -5.01 8.78 -18.32
N ASP A 359 -4.61 9.96 -17.83
CA ASP A 359 -3.82 10.90 -18.60
C ASP A 359 -2.34 10.50 -18.77
N ASN A 360 -1.88 9.52 -17.98
CA ASN A 360 -0.52 8.99 -18.00
C ASN A 360 0.56 10.05 -17.80
N ARG A 361 0.30 11.01 -16.92
CA ARG A 361 1.18 12.13 -16.60
C ARG A 361 1.56 12.13 -15.13
N LEU A 362 2.69 12.77 -14.82
CA LEU A 362 3.07 13.10 -13.47
C LEU A 362 2.39 14.40 -13.03
N HIS A 363 1.83 14.44 -11.84
CA HIS A 363 1.24 15.62 -11.21
C HIS A 363 1.91 15.90 -9.88
N GLY A 364 2.11 17.18 -9.57
CA GLY A 364 2.66 17.65 -8.30
C GLY A 364 1.81 18.80 -7.74
N PHE A 365 1.49 18.73 -6.45
CA PHE A 365 0.65 19.71 -5.76
C PHE A 365 1.32 20.14 -4.46
N ARG A 366 1.19 21.39 -4.09
CA ARG A 366 1.56 21.86 -2.75
C ARG A 366 0.72 21.13 -1.71
N GLY A 367 1.37 20.57 -0.70
CA GLY A 367 0.68 19.79 0.34
C GLY A 367 -0.22 20.63 1.24
N ASP A 368 0.10 21.92 1.43
CA ASP A 368 -0.66 22.83 2.28
C ASP A 368 -1.95 23.35 1.62
N THR A 369 -1.91 23.64 0.32
CA THR A 369 -2.98 24.34 -0.40
C THR A 369 -3.64 23.55 -1.51
N GLY A 370 -2.97 22.49 -2.03
CA GLY A 370 -3.38 21.78 -3.23
C GLY A 370 -3.13 22.59 -4.53
N GLU A 371 -2.37 23.70 -4.47
CA GLU A 371 -1.98 24.44 -5.66
C GLU A 371 -1.13 23.55 -6.57
N PRO A 372 -1.49 23.35 -7.86
CA PRO A 372 -0.69 22.56 -8.75
C PRO A 372 0.63 23.26 -9.07
N ILE A 373 1.75 22.54 -8.89
CA ILE A 373 3.10 23.02 -9.21
C ILE A 373 3.68 22.32 -10.43
N PHE A 374 3.14 21.15 -10.78
CA PHE A 374 3.47 20.41 -11.99
C PHE A 374 2.22 19.67 -12.46
N ILE A 375 1.81 19.89 -13.70
CA ILE A 375 0.59 19.33 -14.28
C ILE A 375 0.89 18.55 -15.58
N GLY A 376 1.89 17.69 -15.50
CA GLY A 376 2.19 16.72 -16.53
C GLY A 376 2.97 17.21 -17.74
N GLY A 377 3.48 18.45 -17.75
CA GLY A 377 4.35 18.96 -18.81
C GLY A 377 3.73 18.95 -20.23
N GLY A 378 4.56 18.90 -21.25
CA GLY A 378 4.16 18.89 -22.65
C GLY A 378 3.80 17.49 -23.20
N SER A 379 3.66 17.40 -24.53
CA SER A 379 3.33 16.14 -25.22
C SER A 379 4.38 15.04 -25.03
N ASN A 380 5.64 15.42 -24.76
CA ASN A 380 6.76 14.49 -24.61
C ASN A 380 6.84 13.86 -23.20
N GLU A 381 6.09 14.38 -22.22
CA GLU A 381 6.07 13.90 -20.85
C GLU A 381 4.93 12.91 -20.56
N VAL A 382 4.21 12.48 -21.61
CA VAL A 382 3.22 11.39 -21.49
C VAL A 382 3.95 10.06 -21.29
N MET A 383 3.71 9.40 -20.19
CA MET A 383 4.28 8.10 -19.88
C MET A 383 3.36 7.00 -20.44
N THR A 384 3.91 6.09 -21.24
CA THR A 384 3.13 4.95 -21.78
C THR A 384 3.37 3.70 -20.94
N GLY A 385 2.33 2.88 -20.76
CA GLY A 385 2.41 1.61 -20.04
C GLY A 385 2.38 1.76 -18.52
N LEU A 386 1.85 2.85 -18.00
CA LEU A 386 1.53 2.96 -16.58
C LEU A 386 0.35 2.06 -16.24
N ARG A 387 0.47 1.34 -15.14
CA ARG A 387 -0.59 0.48 -14.62
C ARG A 387 -1.22 1.08 -13.37
N HIS A 388 -2.51 0.80 -13.13
CA HIS A 388 -3.18 1.22 -11.89
C HIS A 388 -2.39 0.78 -10.65
N PHE A 389 -2.53 1.54 -9.57
CA PHE A 389 -1.78 1.45 -8.32
C PHE A 389 -0.29 1.84 -8.43
N GLN A 390 0.18 2.28 -9.61
CA GLN A 390 1.55 2.75 -9.80
C GLN A 390 1.91 3.75 -8.70
N THR A 391 3.07 3.53 -8.08
CA THR A 391 3.71 4.49 -7.17
C THR A 391 4.97 5.07 -7.79
N LEU A 392 5.62 6.00 -7.08
CA LEU A 392 6.83 6.68 -7.50
C LEU A 392 7.95 6.46 -6.48
N ILE A 393 9.18 6.63 -6.92
CA ILE A 393 10.36 6.68 -6.03
C ILE A 393 10.99 8.05 -6.15
N ALA A 394 11.16 8.74 -5.02
CA ALA A 394 11.86 10.01 -4.95
C ALA A 394 13.31 9.83 -4.47
N THR A 395 14.22 10.57 -5.08
CA THR A 395 15.58 10.79 -4.60
C THR A 395 15.80 12.29 -4.41
N GLU A 396 16.98 12.74 -4.02
CA GLU A 396 17.27 14.15 -3.72
C GLU A 396 16.83 15.13 -4.81
N ASN A 397 16.96 14.76 -6.08
CA ASN A 397 16.68 15.65 -7.21
C ASN A 397 15.91 14.98 -8.35
N ARG A 398 15.32 13.78 -8.12
CA ARG A 398 14.61 13.04 -9.16
C ARG A 398 13.41 12.28 -8.62
N LEU A 399 12.42 12.14 -9.49
CA LEU A 399 11.32 11.19 -9.34
C LEU A 399 11.44 10.12 -10.41
N PHE A 400 11.26 8.87 -10.02
CA PHE A 400 11.26 7.73 -10.92
C PHE A 400 9.89 7.09 -10.94
N VAL A 401 9.44 6.75 -12.16
CA VAL A 401 8.17 6.07 -12.42
C VAL A 401 8.44 4.87 -13.32
N VAL A 402 8.08 3.68 -12.86
CA VAL A 402 8.22 2.44 -13.64
C VAL A 402 6.95 2.20 -14.45
N ALA A 403 7.10 1.74 -15.67
CA ALA A 403 6.01 1.37 -16.58
C ALA A 403 6.37 0.08 -17.32
N ASP A 404 5.51 -0.41 -18.21
CA ASP A 404 5.76 -1.61 -19.00
C ASP A 404 7.06 -1.47 -19.83
N GLY A 405 8.12 -2.17 -19.41
CA GLY A 405 9.43 -2.17 -20.07
C GLY A 405 10.14 -0.82 -20.10
N ARG A 406 9.74 0.16 -19.28
CA ARG A 406 10.30 1.52 -19.25
C ARG A 406 10.49 2.03 -17.82
N LEU A 407 11.50 2.88 -17.68
CA LEU A 407 11.74 3.69 -16.47
C LEU A 407 11.77 5.16 -16.88
N TYR A 408 10.86 5.96 -16.34
CA TYR A 408 10.84 7.41 -16.50
C TYR A 408 11.53 8.08 -15.32
N ALA A 409 12.33 9.11 -15.62
CA ALA A 409 13.01 9.90 -14.61
C ALA A 409 12.73 11.39 -14.85
N PHE A 410 12.23 12.06 -13.84
CA PHE A 410 11.99 13.51 -13.82
C PHE A 410 13.03 14.16 -12.92
N ALA A 411 13.68 15.21 -13.39
CA ALA A 411 14.65 15.98 -12.62
C ALA A 411 14.05 17.35 -12.25
N PHE A 412 14.28 17.81 -11.01
CA PHE A 412 13.77 19.06 -10.46
C PHE A 412 14.89 19.89 -9.84
#